data_816b624ac59009ede71650a89ac33c44
#
_entry.id   816b624ac59009ede71650a89ac33c44
#
_cell.length_a   1.000
_cell.length_b   1.000
_cell.length_c   1.000
_cell.angle_alpha   90.00
_cell.angle_beta   90.00
_cell.angle_gamma   90.00
#
_symmetry.space_group_name_H-M   'P 1'
#
loop_
_entity.id
_entity.type
_entity.pdbx_description
1 polymer ?
#
loop_
_entity_poly.entity_id
_entity_poly.type
_entity_poly.pdbx_seq_one_letter_code
_entity_poly.pdbx_strand_id
1 'polypeptide(L)'
;MPIVVNTNAAATTAAFNLSKNHANLSKSLARLSSGNRITQPAEDAGGLAVAYKIDSSMKRTEAVLNNHQNALSFLQVQDGALESVGKIVSRMAELRTMAADVTKNASDIENYSKEFRELQTQLNQVQLQKFNGVSIFTSNDVIDPGRGRPYTTEEKEFEYVNPDGSVSIKTYNARGLQLLTHPSGQSDDGSISINGVNLQFLLTLDDNVTGSANNYLISGTAGASDAVGYNLGSFQQLNSNADNPALEVDGGMFQDISKISIYQFTHIIEKIADARAENGAEQQRIQQSYELQSTNLVNLEAAHGRIMDVDVALESTRFAKHNVLVQASASMTAQANQLTQVALTLLQ
;
A
#
# COMPACT_ATOMS: atom_id res chain seq x y z
N MET A 1 -56.82 -45.29 -32.70
CA MET A 1 -56.85 -44.70 -31.38
C MET A 1 -58.22 -44.28 -31.03
N PRO A 2 -58.79 -44.59 -29.91
CA PRO A 2 -60.16 -44.12 -29.60
C PRO A 2 -60.05 -42.54 -29.49
N ILE A 3 -61.04 -41.92 -30.20
CA ILE A 3 -61.20 -40.45 -30.15
C ILE A 3 -61.89 -40.14 -28.79
N VAL A 4 -61.14 -39.59 -27.83
CA VAL A 4 -61.67 -39.19 -26.53
C VAL A 4 -62.00 -37.72 -26.60
N VAL A 5 -63.24 -37.30 -26.51
CA VAL A 5 -63.66 -35.87 -26.64
C VAL A 5 -63.40 -35.09 -25.38
N ASN A 6 -63.39 -35.71 -24.19
CA ASN A 6 -63.19 -35.01 -22.90
C ASN A 6 -61.74 -34.79 -22.53
N THR A 7 -60.77 -35.48 -23.16
CA THR A 7 -59.31 -35.28 -22.88
C THR A 7 -58.52 -35.27 -24.16
N ASN A 8 -57.94 -34.10 -24.53
CA ASN A 8 -57.11 -33.99 -25.72
C ASN A 8 -55.63 -34.13 -25.32
N ALA A 9 -55.15 -35.38 -25.28
CA ALA A 9 -53.74 -35.68 -24.89
C ALA A 9 -52.74 -35.01 -25.84
N ALA A 10 -53.04 -34.83 -27.11
CA ALA A 10 -52.18 -34.18 -28.09
C ALA A 10 -52.02 -32.68 -27.78
N ALA A 11 -53.15 -32.00 -27.48
CA ALA A 11 -53.11 -30.57 -27.11
C ALA A 11 -52.38 -30.35 -25.76
N THR A 12 -52.58 -31.22 -24.76
CA THR A 12 -51.90 -31.14 -23.47
C THR A 12 -50.38 -31.32 -23.64
N THR A 13 -49.95 -32.29 -24.45
CA THR A 13 -48.52 -32.50 -24.75
C THR A 13 -47.93 -31.33 -25.52
N ALA A 14 -48.67 -30.77 -26.52
CA ALA A 14 -48.22 -29.58 -27.24
C ALA A 14 -48.10 -28.34 -26.33
N ALA A 15 -49.08 -28.11 -25.44
CA ALA A 15 -49.07 -27.04 -24.47
C ALA A 15 -47.89 -27.17 -23.46
N PHE A 16 -47.60 -28.39 -22.98
CA PHE A 16 -46.43 -28.65 -22.14
C PHE A 16 -45.11 -28.33 -22.86
N ASN A 17 -44.96 -28.77 -24.12
CA ASN A 17 -43.79 -28.46 -24.95
C ASN A 17 -43.65 -26.95 -25.21
N LEU A 18 -44.75 -26.24 -25.46
CA LEU A 18 -44.77 -24.77 -25.61
C LEU A 18 -44.28 -24.09 -24.34
N SER A 19 -44.81 -24.48 -23.20
CA SER A 19 -44.39 -23.92 -21.90
C SER A 19 -42.90 -24.16 -21.62
N LYS A 20 -42.40 -25.37 -21.90
CA LYS A 20 -40.98 -25.73 -21.76
C LYS A 20 -40.09 -24.92 -22.71
N ASN A 21 -40.49 -24.77 -23.97
CA ASN A 21 -39.74 -24.00 -24.96
C ASN A 21 -39.73 -22.51 -24.62
N HIS A 22 -40.83 -21.96 -24.10
CA HIS A 22 -40.92 -20.58 -23.63
C HIS A 22 -40.01 -20.33 -22.42
N ALA A 23 -39.96 -21.26 -21.47
CA ALA A 23 -39.03 -21.17 -20.32
C ALA A 23 -37.56 -21.17 -20.77
N ASN A 24 -37.20 -22.04 -21.73
CA ASN A 24 -35.86 -22.08 -22.29
C ASN A 24 -35.50 -20.79 -23.07
N LEU A 25 -36.47 -20.25 -23.84
CA LEU A 25 -36.28 -18.97 -24.52
C LEU A 25 -36.02 -17.82 -23.55
N SER A 26 -36.83 -17.74 -22.48
CA SER A 26 -36.66 -16.73 -21.44
C SER A 26 -35.28 -16.85 -20.72
N LYS A 27 -34.83 -18.09 -20.51
CA LYS A 27 -33.50 -18.35 -19.94
C LYS A 27 -32.36 -17.88 -20.85
N SER A 28 -32.44 -18.22 -22.17
CA SER A 28 -31.44 -17.74 -23.13
C SER A 28 -31.43 -16.20 -23.25
N LEU A 29 -32.63 -15.59 -23.22
CA LEU A 29 -32.74 -14.12 -23.20
C LEU A 29 -32.11 -13.50 -21.99
N ALA A 30 -32.33 -14.04 -20.79
CA ALA A 30 -31.72 -13.58 -19.54
C ALA A 30 -30.21 -13.67 -19.61
N ARG A 31 -29.64 -14.74 -20.14
CA ARG A 31 -28.19 -14.92 -20.31
C ARG A 31 -27.58 -13.92 -21.29
N LEU A 32 -28.22 -13.73 -22.45
CA LEU A 32 -27.78 -12.75 -23.45
C LEU A 32 -27.87 -11.32 -22.95
N SER A 33 -28.91 -11.01 -22.16
CA SER A 33 -29.11 -9.66 -21.60
C SER A 33 -28.16 -9.36 -20.47
N SER A 34 -27.81 -10.34 -19.61
CA SER A 34 -26.89 -10.15 -18.47
C SER A 34 -25.42 -10.36 -18.83
N GLY A 35 -25.13 -11.06 -19.94
CA GLY A 35 -23.79 -11.52 -20.27
C GLY A 35 -23.31 -12.70 -19.42
N ASN A 36 -24.11 -13.16 -18.46
CA ASN A 36 -23.73 -14.18 -17.49
C ASN A 36 -24.32 -15.56 -17.92
N ARG A 37 -23.50 -16.60 -17.80
CA ARG A 37 -23.92 -18.00 -18.02
C ARG A 37 -24.85 -18.48 -16.92
N ILE A 38 -24.58 -18.08 -15.67
CA ILE A 38 -25.39 -18.44 -14.49
C ILE A 38 -26.22 -17.22 -14.10
N THR A 39 -27.52 -17.26 -14.40
CA THR A 39 -28.44 -16.14 -14.11
C THR A 39 -29.21 -16.35 -12.80
N GLN A 40 -29.37 -17.61 -12.38
CA GLN A 40 -30.09 -17.97 -11.15
C GLN A 40 -29.27 -18.99 -10.32
N PRO A 41 -29.31 -18.92 -8.98
CA PRO A 41 -28.62 -19.87 -8.13
C PRO A 41 -29.02 -21.34 -8.33
N ALA A 42 -30.26 -21.56 -8.79
CA ALA A 42 -30.79 -22.91 -9.08
C ALA A 42 -30.12 -23.58 -10.30
N GLU A 43 -29.42 -22.82 -11.16
CA GLU A 43 -28.76 -23.36 -12.36
C GLU A 43 -27.44 -24.05 -12.01
N ASP A 44 -26.64 -23.42 -11.17
CA ASP A 44 -25.35 -23.94 -10.70
C ASP A 44 -24.98 -23.25 -9.40
N ALA A 45 -25.45 -23.77 -8.28
CA ALA A 45 -25.15 -23.20 -6.95
C ALA A 45 -23.67 -23.31 -6.57
N GLY A 46 -22.98 -24.37 -7.02
CA GLY A 46 -21.55 -24.56 -6.77
C GLY A 46 -20.68 -23.56 -7.53
N GLY A 47 -20.93 -23.44 -8.85
CA GLY A 47 -20.23 -22.46 -9.70
C GLY A 47 -20.46 -21.02 -9.23
N LEU A 48 -21.70 -20.68 -8.87
CA LEU A 48 -22.03 -19.35 -8.35
C LEU A 48 -21.32 -19.05 -7.03
N ALA A 49 -21.25 -20.01 -6.09
CA ALA A 49 -20.54 -19.82 -4.83
C ALA A 49 -19.04 -19.59 -5.03
N VAL A 50 -18.41 -20.31 -5.97
CA VAL A 50 -17.00 -20.10 -6.34
C VAL A 50 -16.81 -18.73 -6.99
N ALA A 51 -17.71 -18.34 -7.91
CA ALA A 51 -17.65 -17.02 -8.56
C ALA A 51 -17.72 -15.87 -7.56
N TYR A 52 -18.62 -15.94 -6.58
CA TYR A 52 -18.69 -14.92 -5.50
C TYR A 52 -17.42 -14.85 -4.66
N LYS A 53 -16.79 -16.00 -4.36
CA LYS A 53 -15.52 -16.02 -3.63
C LYS A 53 -14.39 -15.35 -4.44
N ILE A 54 -14.34 -15.64 -5.75
CA ILE A 54 -13.36 -15.04 -6.66
C ILE A 54 -13.62 -13.53 -6.77
N ASP A 55 -14.85 -13.07 -6.98
CA ASP A 55 -15.20 -11.65 -7.05
C ASP A 55 -14.80 -10.91 -5.77
N SER A 56 -15.11 -11.50 -4.60
CA SER A 56 -14.67 -10.94 -3.32
C SER A 56 -13.14 -10.89 -3.19
N SER A 57 -12.43 -11.90 -3.74
CA SER A 57 -10.96 -11.90 -3.74
C SER A 57 -10.40 -10.83 -4.68
N MET A 58 -10.99 -10.66 -5.88
CA MET A 58 -10.61 -9.62 -6.84
C MET A 58 -10.72 -8.23 -6.23
N LYS A 59 -11.86 -7.89 -5.63
CA LYS A 59 -12.08 -6.59 -4.97
C LYS A 59 -11.08 -6.30 -3.85
N ARG A 60 -10.71 -7.32 -3.08
CA ARG A 60 -9.68 -7.18 -2.05
C ARG A 60 -8.28 -7.03 -2.65
N THR A 61 -7.98 -7.74 -3.75
CA THR A 61 -6.71 -7.58 -4.47
C THR A 61 -6.59 -6.18 -5.06
N GLU A 62 -7.65 -5.61 -5.64
CA GLU A 62 -7.68 -4.22 -6.11
C GLU A 62 -7.40 -3.23 -4.97
N ALA A 63 -8.01 -3.45 -3.79
CA ALA A 63 -7.74 -2.62 -2.62
C ALA A 63 -6.28 -2.73 -2.15
N VAL A 64 -5.68 -3.92 -2.21
CA VAL A 64 -4.26 -4.14 -1.91
C VAL A 64 -3.37 -3.41 -2.93
N LEU A 65 -3.68 -3.45 -4.22
CA LEU A 65 -2.96 -2.72 -5.27
C LEU A 65 -2.98 -1.20 -5.02
N ASN A 66 -4.14 -0.65 -4.65
CA ASN A 66 -4.26 0.76 -4.28
C ASN A 66 -3.41 1.11 -3.04
N ASN A 67 -3.36 0.21 -2.04
CA ASN A 67 -2.52 0.40 -0.87
C ASN A 67 -1.02 0.39 -1.23
N HIS A 68 -0.58 -0.46 -2.18
CA HIS A 68 0.79 -0.45 -2.69
C HIS A 68 1.15 0.88 -3.37
N GLN A 69 0.25 1.43 -4.19
CA GLN A 69 0.47 2.73 -4.84
C GLN A 69 0.58 3.87 -3.82
N ASN A 70 -0.27 3.86 -2.79
CA ASN A 70 -0.19 4.83 -1.69
C ASN A 70 1.13 4.70 -0.92
N ALA A 71 1.58 3.46 -0.65
CA ALA A 71 2.84 3.20 0.01
C ALA A 71 4.05 3.66 -0.82
N LEU A 72 4.05 3.40 -2.14
CA LEU A 72 5.06 3.92 -3.05
C LEU A 72 5.11 5.45 -3.04
N SER A 73 3.95 6.11 -3.06
CA SER A 73 3.87 7.57 -2.99
C SER A 73 4.42 8.10 -1.67
N PHE A 74 4.15 7.41 -0.55
CA PHE A 74 4.71 7.75 0.75
C PHE A 74 6.23 7.67 0.74
N LEU A 75 6.81 6.56 0.24
CA LEU A 75 8.26 6.36 0.17
C LEU A 75 8.94 7.35 -0.78
N GLN A 76 8.31 7.73 -1.88
CA GLN A 76 8.83 8.75 -2.80
C GLN A 76 8.90 10.13 -2.14
N VAL A 77 7.88 10.50 -1.35
CA VAL A 77 7.90 11.76 -0.60
C VAL A 77 8.96 11.70 0.50
N GLN A 78 9.14 10.56 1.16
CA GLN A 78 10.19 10.34 2.16
C GLN A 78 11.59 10.47 1.54
N ASP A 79 11.83 9.86 0.36
CA ASP A 79 13.11 9.99 -0.35
C ASP A 79 13.40 11.45 -0.76
N GLY A 80 12.40 12.17 -1.27
CA GLY A 80 12.53 13.59 -1.60
C GLY A 80 12.86 14.46 -0.38
N ALA A 81 12.31 14.13 0.79
CA ALA A 81 12.66 14.79 2.03
C ALA A 81 14.09 14.47 2.48
N LEU A 82 14.53 13.20 2.38
CA LEU A 82 15.90 12.77 2.65
C LEU A 82 16.91 13.44 1.71
N GLU A 83 16.58 13.57 0.42
CA GLU A 83 17.40 14.29 -0.54
C GLU A 83 17.58 15.77 -0.13
N SER A 84 16.50 16.41 0.31
CA SER A 84 16.53 17.78 0.80
C SER A 84 17.42 17.92 2.04
N VAL A 85 17.33 16.98 2.98
CA VAL A 85 18.20 16.89 4.17
C VAL A 85 19.67 16.75 3.74
N GLY A 86 19.95 15.86 2.80
CA GLY A 86 21.31 15.66 2.28
C GLY A 86 21.91 16.94 1.67
N LYS A 87 21.11 17.69 0.89
CA LYS A 87 21.54 18.99 0.33
C LYS A 87 21.82 20.02 1.40
N ILE A 88 20.99 20.10 2.44
CA ILE A 88 21.19 21.02 3.56
C ILE A 88 22.48 20.67 4.31
N VAL A 89 22.69 19.39 4.63
CA VAL A 89 23.91 18.93 5.34
C VAL A 89 25.16 19.15 4.49
N SER A 90 25.09 18.92 3.18
CA SER A 90 26.20 19.21 2.27
C SER A 90 26.54 20.71 2.27
N ARG A 91 25.53 21.58 2.26
CA ARG A 91 25.74 23.03 2.36
C ARG A 91 26.37 23.43 3.69
N MET A 92 25.93 22.79 4.78
CA MET A 92 26.57 23.02 6.11
C MET A 92 28.04 22.60 6.12
N ALA A 93 28.40 21.49 5.47
CA ALA A 93 29.77 21.03 5.33
C ALA A 93 30.62 22.01 4.50
N GLU A 94 30.08 22.60 3.43
CA GLU A 94 30.71 23.64 2.65
C GLU A 94 31.00 24.88 3.52
N LEU A 95 29.99 25.35 4.27
CA LEU A 95 30.14 26.50 5.17
C LEU A 95 31.25 26.24 6.22
N ARG A 96 31.28 25.02 6.76
CA ARG A 96 32.32 24.61 7.71
C ARG A 96 33.71 24.63 7.08
N THR A 97 33.83 24.18 5.86
CA THR A 97 35.09 24.20 5.10
C THR A 97 35.53 25.65 4.85
N MET A 98 34.63 26.55 4.48
CA MET A 98 34.90 27.96 4.29
C MET A 98 35.30 28.67 5.61
N ALA A 99 34.65 28.29 6.73
CA ALA A 99 34.97 28.82 8.04
C ALA A 99 36.35 28.35 8.60
N ALA A 100 36.88 27.23 8.04
CA ALA A 100 38.20 26.70 8.44
C ALA A 100 39.36 27.42 7.69
N ASP A 101 39.09 28.30 6.76
CA ASP A 101 40.12 29.02 6.02
C ASP A 101 40.86 30.02 6.93
N VAL A 102 42.18 29.92 6.96
CA VAL A 102 43.08 30.77 7.78
C VAL A 102 43.03 32.27 7.41
N THR A 103 42.47 32.60 6.27
CA THR A 103 42.30 33.99 5.80
C THR A 103 41.06 34.67 6.36
N LYS A 104 40.15 33.93 7.00
CA LYS A 104 38.91 34.45 7.55
C LYS A 104 39.07 35.07 8.90
N ASN A 105 38.41 36.19 9.12
CA ASN A 105 38.35 36.85 10.41
C ASN A 105 37.13 36.33 11.23
N ALA A 106 37.08 36.70 12.51
CA ALA A 106 36.00 36.29 13.42
C ALA A 106 34.59 36.74 12.91
N SER A 107 34.49 37.90 12.28
CA SER A 107 33.23 38.41 11.73
C SER A 107 32.75 37.59 10.53
N ASP A 108 33.68 37.09 9.69
CA ASP A 108 33.36 36.22 8.57
C ASP A 108 32.84 34.89 9.06
N ILE A 109 33.49 34.30 10.08
CA ILE A 109 33.06 33.04 10.72
C ILE A 109 31.66 33.20 11.35
N GLU A 110 31.39 34.34 11.99
CA GLU A 110 30.07 34.62 12.55
C GLU A 110 28.99 34.71 11.45
N ASN A 111 29.29 35.28 10.28
CA ASN A 111 28.35 35.30 9.18
C ASN A 111 28.03 33.89 8.64
N TYR A 112 29.03 33.02 8.51
CA TYR A 112 28.83 31.61 8.19
C TYR A 112 28.00 30.87 9.25
N SER A 113 28.23 31.18 10.53
CA SER A 113 27.45 30.62 11.64
C SER A 113 25.99 31.08 11.64
N LYS A 114 25.67 32.27 11.13
CA LYS A 114 24.28 32.73 10.92
C LYS A 114 23.58 31.89 9.86
N GLU A 115 24.19 31.70 8.68
CA GLU A 115 23.64 30.84 7.62
C GLU A 115 23.47 29.39 8.15
N PHE A 116 24.44 28.89 8.87
CA PHE A 116 24.40 27.57 9.47
C PHE A 116 23.21 27.39 10.44
N ARG A 117 22.89 28.38 11.26
CA ARG A 117 21.71 28.33 12.16
C ARG A 117 20.38 28.30 11.39
N GLU A 118 20.30 29.07 10.32
CA GLU A 118 19.10 29.01 9.47
C GLU A 118 18.92 27.64 8.83
N LEU A 119 20.00 26.99 8.40
CA LEU A 119 19.97 25.64 7.87
C LEU A 119 19.58 24.61 8.94
N GLN A 120 20.01 24.76 10.21
CA GLN A 120 19.54 23.93 11.33
C GLN A 120 18.02 24.09 11.53
N THR A 121 17.51 25.32 11.46
CA THR A 121 16.08 25.59 11.55
C THR A 121 15.31 24.92 10.41
N GLN A 122 15.87 24.94 9.20
CA GLN A 122 15.27 24.26 8.04
C GLN A 122 15.24 22.74 8.21
N LEU A 123 16.27 22.11 8.79
CA LEU A 123 16.25 20.68 9.11
C LEU A 123 15.09 20.31 10.05
N ASN A 124 14.83 21.15 11.06
CA ASN A 124 13.68 20.96 11.94
C ASN A 124 12.34 21.00 11.21
N GLN A 125 12.21 21.93 10.25
CA GLN A 125 10.98 22.03 9.47
C GLN A 125 10.76 20.80 8.58
N VAL A 126 11.83 20.22 8.04
CA VAL A 126 11.74 18.97 7.25
C VAL A 126 11.24 17.80 8.12
N GLN A 127 11.68 17.71 9.38
CA GLN A 127 11.20 16.67 10.31
C GLN A 127 9.67 16.70 10.52
N LEU A 128 9.08 17.89 10.49
CA LEU A 128 7.64 18.08 10.74
C LEU A 128 6.77 17.74 9.52
N GLN A 129 7.37 17.37 8.39
CA GLN A 129 6.63 17.05 7.18
C GLN A 129 5.76 15.80 7.38
N LYS A 130 4.55 15.86 6.79
CA LYS A 130 3.55 14.80 6.87
C LYS A 130 3.00 14.46 5.50
N PHE A 131 2.76 13.19 5.27
CA PHE A 131 2.02 12.68 4.12
C PHE A 131 0.63 12.23 4.59
N ASN A 132 -0.41 12.86 4.10
CA ASN A 132 -1.81 12.57 4.50
C ASN A 132 -2.01 12.50 6.03
N GLY A 133 -1.37 13.41 6.78
CA GLY A 133 -1.45 13.46 8.24
C GLY A 133 -0.58 12.44 8.98
N VAL A 134 0.11 11.56 8.28
CA VAL A 134 1.10 10.63 8.83
C VAL A 134 2.49 11.28 8.73
N SER A 135 3.26 11.29 9.81
CA SER A 135 4.64 11.78 9.79
C SER A 135 5.48 10.92 8.85
N ILE A 136 6.28 11.57 8.00
CA ILE A 136 7.22 10.90 7.10
C ILE A 136 8.41 10.33 7.87
N PHE A 137 8.79 11.02 8.94
CA PHE A 137 9.88 10.62 9.83
C PHE A 137 9.32 10.13 11.16
N THR A 138 9.94 9.13 11.74
CA THR A 138 9.59 8.68 13.08
C THR A 138 10.27 9.59 14.10
N SER A 139 9.50 10.11 15.06
CA SER A 139 10.04 10.71 16.28
C SER A 139 9.91 9.71 17.42
N ASN A 140 10.84 9.78 18.38
CA ASN A 140 10.83 8.88 19.54
C ASN A 140 9.57 9.01 20.41
N ASP A 141 8.80 10.10 20.27
CA ASP A 141 7.78 10.49 21.25
C ASP A 141 6.34 10.17 20.90
N VAL A 142 6.02 9.68 19.69
CA VAL A 142 4.61 9.50 19.36
C VAL A 142 4.29 8.05 19.07
N ILE A 143 4.03 7.32 20.13
CA ILE A 143 3.01 6.30 20.10
C ILE A 143 1.71 7.05 19.76
N ASP A 144 1.18 6.90 18.54
CA ASP A 144 -0.21 7.25 18.28
C ASP A 144 -1.07 6.04 18.72
N PRO A 145 -1.49 5.99 20.00
CA PRO A 145 -2.22 4.84 20.53
C PRO A 145 -3.65 4.80 20.00
N GLY A 146 -4.05 5.83 19.22
CA GLY A 146 -5.43 5.99 18.78
C GLY A 146 -5.77 5.32 17.46
N ARG A 147 -4.82 4.87 16.66
CA ARG A 147 -5.12 4.34 15.31
C ARG A 147 -5.02 2.84 15.14
N GLY A 148 -4.61 2.09 16.16
CA GLY A 148 -4.63 0.62 16.13
C GLY A 148 -3.91 -0.03 14.94
N ARG A 149 -2.94 0.67 14.32
CA ARG A 149 -2.18 0.11 13.21
C ARG A 149 -1.05 -0.75 13.75
N PRO A 150 -0.90 -1.97 13.25
CA PRO A 150 0.25 -2.78 13.58
C PRO A 150 1.50 -2.08 13.05
N TYR A 151 2.42 -1.74 13.93
CA TYR A 151 3.78 -1.35 13.59
C TYR A 151 4.71 -2.42 14.13
N THR A 152 5.74 -2.72 13.35
CA THR A 152 6.84 -3.57 13.79
C THR A 152 7.89 -2.69 14.43
N THR A 153 8.40 -3.10 15.58
CA THR A 153 9.60 -2.51 16.16
C THR A 153 10.75 -3.43 15.76
N GLU A 154 11.59 -2.97 14.84
CA GLU A 154 12.80 -3.69 14.46
C GLU A 154 13.99 -3.00 15.10
N GLU A 155 14.84 -3.76 15.79
CA GLU A 155 16.11 -3.27 16.27
C GLU A 155 17.08 -3.30 15.08
N LYS A 156 17.57 -2.12 14.66
CA LYS A 156 18.55 -1.98 13.60
C LYS A 156 19.91 -1.71 14.18
N GLU A 157 20.91 -2.36 13.62
CA GLU A 157 22.32 -2.17 13.95
C GLU A 157 22.94 -1.21 12.93
N PHE A 158 23.76 -0.31 13.44
CA PHE A 158 24.58 0.58 12.64
C PHE A 158 26.03 0.43 13.07
N GLU A 159 26.90 0.05 12.13
CA GLU A 159 28.33 0.01 12.37
C GLU A 159 28.94 1.41 12.26
N TYR A 160 29.56 1.83 13.32
CA TYR A 160 30.27 3.10 13.39
C TYR A 160 31.76 2.87 13.52
N VAL A 161 32.54 3.44 12.60
CA VAL A 161 33.99 3.40 12.64
C VAL A 161 34.48 4.62 13.36
N ASN A 162 35.01 4.45 14.59
CA ASN A 162 35.57 5.52 15.38
C ASN A 162 36.83 6.10 14.69
N PRO A 163 37.20 7.35 14.99
CA PRO A 163 38.44 7.96 14.46
C PRO A 163 39.73 7.20 14.79
N ASP A 164 39.69 6.32 15.80
CA ASP A 164 40.81 5.45 16.20
C ASP A 164 40.86 4.13 15.41
N GLY A 165 39.90 3.93 14.45
CA GLY A 165 39.78 2.72 13.67
C GLY A 165 39.01 1.58 14.34
N SER A 166 38.51 1.78 15.55
CA SER A 166 37.62 0.80 16.20
C SER A 166 36.22 0.87 15.66
N VAL A 167 35.53 -0.29 15.56
CA VAL A 167 34.14 -0.37 15.12
C VAL A 167 33.23 -0.49 16.34
N SER A 168 32.30 0.43 16.48
CA SER A 168 31.24 0.35 17.47
C SER A 168 29.93 0.01 16.78
N ILE A 169 29.21 -1.00 17.25
CA ILE A 169 27.86 -1.32 16.79
C ILE A 169 26.88 -0.59 17.70
N LYS A 170 26.03 0.23 17.10
CA LYS A 170 24.96 0.94 17.81
C LYS A 170 23.62 0.45 17.30
N THR A 171 22.70 0.18 18.21
CA THR A 171 21.35 -0.26 17.90
C THR A 171 20.35 0.86 18.10
N TYR A 172 19.37 0.95 17.23
CA TYR A 172 18.22 1.82 17.40
C TYR A 172 16.94 1.12 17.01
N ASN A 173 15.83 1.48 17.65
CA ASN A 173 14.53 0.92 17.31
C ASN A 173 13.94 1.67 16.11
N ALA A 174 13.90 1.01 14.97
CA ALA A 174 13.15 1.48 13.80
C ALA A 174 11.68 1.08 13.96
N ARG A 175 10.77 2.00 13.69
CA ARG A 175 9.34 1.71 13.66
C ARG A 175 8.92 1.54 12.21
N GLY A 176 8.48 0.34 11.86
CA GLY A 176 7.95 0.04 10.53
C GLY A 176 6.44 0.19 10.47
N LEU A 177 5.93 0.74 9.38
CA LEU A 177 4.53 0.66 9.01
C LEU A 177 4.32 -0.66 8.28
N GLN A 178 3.37 -1.48 8.73
CA GLN A 178 3.11 -2.76 8.09
C GLN A 178 2.13 -2.59 6.92
N LEU A 179 2.60 -2.86 5.72
CA LEU A 179 1.81 -2.91 4.50
C LEU A 179 1.40 -4.37 4.24
N LEU A 180 0.11 -4.64 4.24
CA LEU A 180 -0.42 -5.97 3.92
C LEU A 180 -0.36 -6.18 2.40
N THR A 181 0.25 -7.28 1.97
CA THR A 181 0.46 -7.62 0.55
C THR A 181 -0.49 -8.68 0.05
N HIS A 182 -1.19 -9.37 0.95
CA HIS A 182 -2.13 -10.44 0.60
C HIS A 182 -3.58 -10.03 0.84
N PRO A 183 -4.52 -10.42 -0.04
CA PRO A 183 -5.95 -10.09 0.08
C PRO A 183 -6.67 -10.75 1.26
N SER A 184 -6.01 -11.64 2.03
CA SER A 184 -6.56 -12.19 3.29
C SER A 184 -6.69 -11.12 4.38
N GLY A 185 -5.84 -10.09 4.34
CA GLY A 185 -5.79 -9.05 5.38
C GLY A 185 -5.04 -9.49 6.65
N GLN A 186 -4.35 -10.63 6.62
CA GLN A 186 -3.53 -11.13 7.73
C GLN A 186 -2.04 -10.88 7.43
N SER A 187 -1.30 -10.48 8.46
CA SER A 187 0.16 -10.25 8.37
C SER A 187 0.94 -11.53 8.05
N ASP A 188 0.47 -12.67 8.54
CA ASP A 188 1.13 -13.96 8.40
C ASP A 188 1.08 -14.49 6.96
N ASP A 189 0.07 -14.09 6.18
CA ASP A 189 -0.09 -14.47 4.78
C ASP A 189 0.76 -13.60 3.82
N GLY A 190 1.27 -12.49 4.30
CA GLY A 190 2.17 -11.60 3.57
C GLY A 190 2.06 -10.14 4.00
N SER A 191 3.19 -9.59 4.41
CA SER A 191 3.32 -8.18 4.74
C SER A 191 4.71 -7.67 4.36
N ILE A 192 4.78 -6.38 4.08
CA ILE A 192 6.02 -5.63 3.88
C ILE A 192 6.09 -4.59 5.00
N SER A 193 7.19 -4.60 5.75
CA SER A 193 7.50 -3.51 6.68
C SER A 193 8.06 -2.35 5.87
N ILE A 194 7.48 -1.17 6.03
CA ILE A 194 8.00 0.11 5.54
C ILE A 194 8.69 0.76 6.71
N ASN A 195 9.99 0.96 6.62
CA ASN A 195 10.76 1.51 7.72
C ASN A 195 10.49 3.01 7.86
N GLY A 196 10.10 3.40 9.06
CA GLY A 196 10.06 4.81 9.43
C GLY A 196 11.47 5.30 9.68
N VAL A 197 11.97 6.16 8.81
CA VAL A 197 13.30 6.76 8.99
C VAL A 197 13.32 7.67 10.20
N ASN A 198 14.25 7.42 11.12
CA ASN A 198 14.45 8.29 12.28
C ASN A 198 15.45 9.40 11.94
N LEU A 199 14.93 10.59 11.62
CA LEU A 199 15.75 11.73 11.23
C LEU A 199 16.64 12.22 12.40
N GLN A 200 16.19 12.06 13.65
CA GLN A 200 16.98 12.40 14.81
C GLN A 200 18.26 11.56 14.88
N PHE A 201 18.13 10.25 14.62
CA PHE A 201 19.27 9.34 14.54
C PHE A 201 20.22 9.71 13.41
N LEU A 202 19.70 9.98 12.21
CA LEU A 202 20.53 10.34 11.04
C LEU A 202 21.38 11.59 11.29
N LEU A 203 20.83 12.56 12.00
CA LEU A 203 21.48 13.87 12.26
C LEU A 203 22.29 13.89 13.56
N THR A 204 22.43 12.77 14.29
CA THR A 204 23.29 12.74 15.48
C THR A 204 24.75 12.92 15.12
N LEU A 205 25.40 13.78 15.89
CA LEU A 205 26.85 14.01 15.90
C LEU A 205 27.47 12.95 16.81
N ASP A 206 28.49 12.26 16.33
CA ASP A 206 29.16 11.19 17.09
C ASP A 206 29.99 11.70 18.26
N ASP A 207 30.42 10.76 19.14
CA ASP A 207 31.04 10.96 20.47
C ASP A 207 32.24 11.91 20.59
N ASN A 208 32.80 12.41 19.51
CA ASN A 208 33.99 13.21 19.53
C ASN A 208 33.76 14.74 19.58
N VAL A 209 32.69 15.14 20.23
CA VAL A 209 32.58 16.50 20.69
C VAL A 209 33.39 16.55 22.00
N THR A 210 34.61 17.05 21.90
CA THR A 210 35.60 17.12 22.93
C THR A 210 35.03 17.29 24.34
N GLY A 211 35.10 16.23 25.17
CA GLY A 211 35.00 16.35 26.60
C GLY A 211 34.05 15.47 27.37
N SER A 212 33.31 14.59 26.75
CA SER A 212 32.48 13.64 27.52
C SER A 212 32.21 12.37 26.70
N ALA A 213 32.78 11.29 27.20
CA ALA A 213 32.38 9.96 26.79
C ALA A 213 30.92 9.77 27.21
N ASN A 214 29.97 9.78 26.29
CA ASN A 214 28.68 9.24 26.66
C ASN A 214 27.69 9.14 25.49
N ASN A 215 27.42 7.98 25.22
CA ASN A 215 26.15 7.26 25.05
C ASN A 215 25.05 7.98 24.27
N TYR A 216 24.95 7.55 23.04
CA TYR A 216 23.76 7.75 22.20
C TYR A 216 22.74 6.66 22.52
N LEU A 217 21.84 6.89 23.42
CA LEU A 217 20.68 6.06 23.58
C LEU A 217 19.47 6.79 22.98
N ILE A 218 19.17 6.49 21.73
CA ILE A 218 17.81 6.64 21.24
C ILE A 218 17.04 5.44 21.78
N SER A 219 16.92 5.37 23.09
CA SER A 219 16.12 4.35 23.75
C SER A 219 14.72 4.89 23.98
N GLY A 220 13.73 4.28 23.33
CA GLY A 220 12.33 4.45 23.70
C GLY A 220 11.94 3.74 24.99
N THR A 221 12.89 3.45 25.88
CA THR A 221 12.62 2.86 27.20
C THR A 221 12.59 3.99 28.20
N ALA A 222 11.41 4.26 28.74
CA ALA A 222 11.24 5.13 29.89
C ALA A 222 12.12 4.64 31.04
N GLY A 223 13.20 5.33 31.34
CA GLY A 223 14.09 5.01 32.43
C GLY A 223 15.59 5.18 32.20
N ALA A 224 16.05 5.36 30.96
CA ALA A 224 17.45 5.68 30.71
C ALA A 224 17.67 7.18 30.83
N SER A 225 18.17 7.61 31.97
CA SER A 225 18.47 9.01 32.30
C SER A 225 19.73 9.56 31.63
N ASP A 226 20.35 8.79 30.75
CA ASP A 226 21.74 9.09 30.34
C ASP A 226 21.85 8.83 28.84
N ALA A 227 21.73 9.85 28.05
CA ALA A 227 22.46 9.98 26.81
C ALA A 227 21.84 10.97 25.86
N VAL A 228 22.29 12.15 25.94
CA VAL A 228 21.96 13.20 24.96
C VAL A 228 23.11 13.26 23.98
N GLY A 229 22.89 12.62 22.82
CA GLY A 229 23.72 12.93 21.67
C GLY A 229 23.34 14.31 21.14
N TYR A 230 24.31 15.14 20.86
CA TYR A 230 24.06 16.37 20.14
C TYR A 230 23.58 16.05 18.74
N ASN A 231 22.58 16.76 18.26
CA ASN A 231 21.98 16.59 16.95
C ASN A 231 22.19 17.86 16.13
N LEU A 232 22.43 17.70 14.82
CA LEU A 232 22.62 18.80 13.91
C LEU A 232 21.34 19.64 13.74
N GLY A 233 20.18 19.04 13.90
CA GLY A 233 18.89 19.74 13.96
C GLY A 233 18.59 20.16 15.40
N SER A 234 17.91 21.29 15.58
CA SER A 234 17.42 21.76 16.88
C SER A 234 16.27 20.90 17.40
N PHE A 235 16.53 19.65 17.73
CA PHE A 235 15.50 18.79 18.31
C PHE A 235 15.46 19.06 19.82
N GLN A 236 14.71 20.07 20.20
CA GLN A 236 14.30 20.23 21.58
C GLN A 236 13.63 18.94 22.05
N GLN A 237 14.10 18.38 23.12
CA GLN A 237 13.45 17.38 23.95
C GLN A 237 14.04 15.98 24.01
N LEU A 238 15.33 15.88 24.23
CA LEU A 238 15.73 14.63 24.88
C LEU A 238 16.31 14.87 26.26
N ASN A 239 16.58 16.14 26.68
CA ASN A 239 16.88 16.45 28.08
C ASN A 239 16.84 17.94 28.41
N SER A 240 16.61 18.24 29.70
CA SER A 240 16.61 19.55 30.34
C SER A 240 17.96 20.25 30.35
N ASN A 241 19.00 19.71 29.75
CA ASN A 241 20.32 20.28 29.57
C ASN A 241 20.59 20.60 28.10
N ALA A 242 19.61 21.25 27.44
CA ALA A 242 19.74 21.67 26.05
C ALA A 242 20.88 22.68 25.82
N ASP A 243 21.37 23.30 26.88
CA ASP A 243 22.40 24.34 26.82
C ASP A 243 23.75 23.76 27.27
N ASN A 244 24.75 23.82 26.40
CA ASN A 244 26.10 23.47 26.73
C ASN A 244 27.04 24.64 26.36
N PRO A 245 27.46 25.47 27.34
CA PRO A 245 28.29 26.62 27.05
C PRO A 245 29.69 26.25 26.52
N ALA A 246 30.19 25.04 26.79
CA ALA A 246 31.48 24.58 26.25
C ALA A 246 31.43 24.33 24.73
N LEU A 247 30.25 24.01 24.21
CA LEU A 247 30.00 23.76 22.80
C LEU A 247 29.24 24.88 22.10
N GLU A 248 28.94 25.95 22.84
CA GLU A 248 28.13 27.06 22.35
C GLU A 248 26.78 26.58 21.77
N VAL A 249 26.11 25.67 22.49
CA VAL A 249 24.75 25.19 22.15
C VAL A 249 23.77 25.96 23.01
N ASP A 250 22.82 26.61 22.36
CA ASP A 250 21.73 27.36 22.98
C ASP A 250 20.40 26.89 22.39
N GLY A 251 19.44 26.49 23.24
CA GLY A 251 18.17 25.99 22.81
C GLY A 251 18.27 24.74 21.90
N GLY A 252 19.33 23.93 22.04
CA GLY A 252 19.59 22.75 21.21
C GLY A 252 20.26 23.05 19.87
N MET A 253 20.58 24.33 19.56
CA MET A 253 21.21 24.73 18.30
C MET A 253 22.68 25.11 18.53
N PHE A 254 23.55 24.62 17.64
CA PHE A 254 24.93 25.07 17.61
C PHE A 254 25.01 26.54 17.17
N GLN A 255 25.63 27.38 17.95
CA GLN A 255 25.80 28.82 17.66
C GLN A 255 27.02 29.07 16.77
N ASP A 256 28.08 28.26 16.92
CA ASP A 256 29.33 28.38 16.16
C ASP A 256 29.59 27.11 15.34
N ILE A 257 29.68 27.28 14.02
CA ILE A 257 29.98 26.21 13.08
C ILE A 257 31.34 25.55 13.29
N SER A 258 32.28 26.27 13.90
CA SER A 258 33.66 25.76 14.15
C SER A 258 33.69 24.61 15.14
N LYS A 259 32.67 24.43 15.95
CA LYS A 259 32.56 23.35 16.94
C LYS A 259 32.33 21.99 16.35
N ILE A 260 31.86 21.91 15.07
CA ILE A 260 31.56 20.68 14.37
C ILE A 260 32.68 20.36 13.37
N SER A 261 33.16 19.13 13.35
CA SER A 261 34.20 18.71 12.42
C SER A 261 33.63 18.37 11.05
N ILE A 262 34.41 18.48 9.98
CA ILE A 262 34.05 18.07 8.62
C ILE A 262 33.74 16.56 8.60
N TYR A 263 34.47 15.76 9.36
CA TYR A 263 34.25 14.34 9.50
C TYR A 263 32.81 13.99 9.95
N GLN A 264 32.26 14.72 10.92
CA GLN A 264 30.90 14.52 11.39
C GLN A 264 29.85 14.78 10.30
N PHE A 265 30.08 15.81 9.48
CA PHE A 265 29.19 16.03 8.32
C PHE A 265 29.25 14.89 7.29
N THR A 266 30.45 14.39 6.99
CA THR A 266 30.63 13.26 6.08
C THR A 266 29.88 12.04 6.60
N HIS A 267 30.00 11.75 7.88
CA HIS A 267 29.31 10.63 8.52
C HIS A 267 27.77 10.76 8.50
N ILE A 268 27.25 11.97 8.71
CA ILE A 268 25.81 12.21 8.57
C ILE A 268 25.37 12.00 7.12
N ILE A 269 26.17 12.41 6.13
CA ILE A 269 25.87 12.19 4.70
C ILE A 269 25.85 10.71 4.38
N GLU A 270 26.77 9.90 4.94
CA GLU A 270 26.77 8.43 4.81
C GLU A 270 25.49 7.83 5.39
N LYS A 271 25.09 8.19 6.60
CA LYS A 271 23.82 7.74 7.21
C LYS A 271 22.60 8.09 6.35
N ILE A 272 22.59 9.30 5.77
CA ILE A 272 21.50 9.71 4.86
C ILE A 272 21.51 8.86 3.57
N ALA A 273 22.70 8.57 3.03
CA ALA A 273 22.82 7.73 1.83
C ALA A 273 22.34 6.30 2.10
N ASP A 274 22.66 5.73 3.25
CA ASP A 274 22.19 4.42 3.66
C ASP A 274 20.66 4.38 3.84
N ALA A 275 20.11 5.39 4.50
CA ALA A 275 18.65 5.49 4.65
C ALA A 275 17.92 5.63 3.29
N ARG A 276 18.51 6.35 2.33
CA ARG A 276 17.98 6.44 0.97
C ARG A 276 18.11 5.13 0.21
N ALA A 277 19.22 4.42 0.37
CA ALA A 277 19.41 3.10 -0.24
C ALA A 277 18.37 2.09 0.29
N GLU A 278 18.10 2.10 1.59
CA GLU A 278 17.08 1.27 2.21
C GLU A 278 15.67 1.63 1.69
N ASN A 279 15.33 2.92 1.66
CA ASN A 279 14.06 3.39 1.08
C ASN A 279 13.90 2.94 -0.38
N GLY A 280 14.97 3.02 -1.19
CA GLY A 280 14.97 2.54 -2.56
C GLY A 280 14.74 1.02 -2.68
N ALA A 281 15.34 0.23 -1.78
CA ALA A 281 15.12 -1.21 -1.73
C ALA A 281 13.67 -1.56 -1.35
N GLU A 282 13.07 -0.82 -0.41
CA GLU A 282 11.66 -0.97 -0.05
C GLU A 282 10.72 -0.61 -1.19
N GLN A 283 10.97 0.50 -1.91
CA GLN A 283 10.21 0.86 -3.10
C GLN A 283 10.25 -0.27 -4.15
N GLN A 284 11.42 -0.84 -4.41
CA GLN A 284 11.57 -1.95 -5.35
C GLN A 284 10.82 -3.19 -4.89
N ARG A 285 10.84 -3.51 -3.61
CA ARG A 285 10.10 -4.64 -3.03
C ARG A 285 8.59 -4.47 -3.15
N ILE A 286 8.08 -3.26 -2.90
CA ILE A 286 6.65 -2.94 -3.06
C ILE A 286 6.25 -3.02 -4.54
N GLN A 287 7.10 -2.51 -5.45
CA GLN A 287 6.86 -2.58 -6.89
C GLN A 287 6.74 -4.04 -7.37
N GLN A 288 7.63 -4.92 -6.93
CA GLN A 288 7.56 -6.36 -7.26
C GLN A 288 6.28 -7.01 -6.70
N SER A 289 5.89 -6.63 -5.48
CA SER A 289 4.64 -7.11 -4.88
C SER A 289 3.41 -6.62 -5.66
N TYR A 290 3.43 -5.37 -6.11
CA TYR A 290 2.39 -4.79 -6.96
C TYR A 290 2.23 -5.57 -8.27
N GLU A 291 3.33 -5.86 -8.97
CA GLU A 291 3.33 -6.63 -10.22
C GLU A 291 2.78 -8.05 -10.02
N LEU A 292 3.18 -8.72 -8.93
CA LEU A 292 2.66 -10.03 -8.57
C LEU A 292 1.14 -9.99 -8.34
N GLN A 293 0.65 -9.03 -7.55
CA GLN A 293 -0.78 -8.91 -7.26
C GLN A 293 -1.59 -8.49 -8.50
N SER A 294 -1.03 -7.66 -9.37
CA SER A 294 -1.64 -7.30 -10.66
C SER A 294 -1.80 -8.54 -11.56
N THR A 295 -0.78 -9.39 -11.64
CA THR A 295 -0.85 -10.67 -12.37
C THR A 295 -1.89 -11.60 -11.74
N ASN A 296 -1.95 -11.68 -10.42
CA ASN A 296 -2.95 -12.47 -9.71
C ASN A 296 -4.38 -11.96 -10.00
N LEU A 297 -4.59 -10.65 -10.06
CA LEU A 297 -5.88 -10.05 -10.39
C LEU A 297 -6.34 -10.49 -11.78
N VAL A 298 -5.49 -10.39 -12.80
CA VAL A 298 -5.81 -10.83 -14.18
C VAL A 298 -6.15 -12.32 -14.21
N ASN A 299 -5.43 -13.16 -13.46
CA ASN A 299 -5.73 -14.59 -13.37
C ASN A 299 -7.08 -14.87 -12.69
N LEU A 300 -7.43 -14.10 -11.66
CA LEU A 300 -8.73 -14.20 -10.99
C LEU A 300 -9.86 -13.73 -11.90
N GLU A 301 -9.69 -12.64 -12.66
CA GLU A 301 -10.64 -12.18 -13.67
C GLU A 301 -10.88 -13.26 -14.73
N ALA A 302 -9.81 -13.84 -15.27
CA ALA A 302 -9.92 -14.92 -16.24
C ALA A 302 -10.63 -16.16 -15.67
N ALA A 303 -10.37 -16.50 -14.39
CA ALA A 303 -11.05 -17.61 -13.71
C ALA A 303 -12.53 -17.30 -13.47
N HIS A 304 -12.86 -16.06 -13.06
CA HIS A 304 -14.23 -15.59 -12.88
C HIS A 304 -15.00 -15.65 -14.22
N GLY A 305 -14.41 -15.12 -15.31
CA GLY A 305 -15.03 -15.12 -16.63
C GLY A 305 -15.32 -16.53 -17.15
N ARG A 306 -14.41 -17.50 -16.94
CA ARG A 306 -14.68 -18.91 -17.32
C ARG A 306 -15.90 -19.50 -16.60
N ILE A 307 -16.21 -19.03 -15.40
CA ILE A 307 -17.36 -19.52 -14.64
C ILE A 307 -18.62 -18.75 -15.01
N MET A 308 -18.55 -17.43 -15.12
CA MET A 308 -19.70 -16.55 -15.20
C MET A 308 -20.04 -16.10 -16.61
N ASP A 309 -19.07 -15.92 -17.50
CA ASP A 309 -19.32 -15.35 -18.82
C ASP A 309 -20.03 -16.32 -19.75
N VAL A 310 -20.99 -15.80 -20.52
CA VAL A 310 -21.68 -16.54 -21.55
C VAL A 310 -20.95 -16.42 -22.89
N ASP A 311 -20.83 -17.53 -23.60
CA ASP A 311 -20.48 -17.51 -25.02
C ASP A 311 -21.71 -16.99 -25.82
N VAL A 312 -21.62 -15.71 -26.19
CA VAL A 312 -22.71 -14.99 -26.89
C VAL A 312 -23.06 -15.65 -28.24
N ALA A 313 -22.06 -16.18 -28.97
CA ALA A 313 -22.33 -16.83 -30.28
C ALA A 313 -23.11 -18.11 -30.11
N LEU A 314 -22.70 -18.95 -29.16
CA LEU A 314 -23.42 -20.21 -28.87
C LEU A 314 -24.81 -19.92 -28.29
N GLU A 315 -24.95 -18.98 -27.37
CA GLU A 315 -26.23 -18.68 -26.73
C GLU A 315 -27.21 -17.99 -27.69
N SER A 316 -26.73 -17.14 -28.63
CA SER A 316 -27.55 -16.57 -29.69
C SER A 316 -28.13 -17.66 -30.62
N THR A 317 -27.35 -18.70 -30.93
CA THR A 317 -27.82 -19.85 -31.71
C THR A 317 -28.89 -20.63 -30.94
N ARG A 318 -28.71 -20.81 -29.62
CA ARG A 318 -29.71 -21.44 -28.75
C ARG A 318 -30.99 -20.61 -28.67
N PHE A 319 -30.89 -19.32 -28.53
CA PHE A 319 -31.99 -18.38 -28.51
C PHE A 319 -32.81 -18.48 -29.82
N ALA A 320 -32.12 -18.41 -30.97
CA ALA A 320 -32.79 -18.55 -32.28
C ALA A 320 -33.52 -19.89 -32.40
N LYS A 321 -32.89 -21.00 -32.00
CA LYS A 321 -33.50 -22.32 -31.96
C LYS A 321 -34.76 -22.36 -31.07
N HIS A 322 -34.68 -21.83 -29.84
CA HIS A 322 -35.82 -21.81 -28.93
C HIS A 322 -36.96 -20.92 -29.43
N ASN A 323 -36.65 -19.80 -30.10
CA ASN A 323 -37.62 -18.93 -30.71
C ASN A 323 -38.41 -19.67 -31.81
N VAL A 324 -37.72 -20.39 -32.70
CA VAL A 324 -38.37 -21.23 -33.73
C VAL A 324 -39.22 -22.35 -33.10
N LEU A 325 -38.70 -22.98 -32.02
CA LEU A 325 -39.44 -24.03 -31.32
C LEU A 325 -40.72 -23.51 -30.63
N VAL A 326 -40.68 -22.29 -30.06
CA VAL A 326 -41.86 -21.64 -29.48
C VAL A 326 -42.92 -21.39 -30.56
N GLN A 327 -42.53 -20.84 -31.71
CA GLN A 327 -43.45 -20.59 -32.83
C GLN A 327 -44.05 -21.90 -33.37
N ALA A 328 -43.20 -22.92 -33.55
CA ALA A 328 -43.67 -24.24 -34.00
C ALA A 328 -44.61 -24.91 -32.97
N SER A 329 -44.25 -24.84 -31.67
CA SER A 329 -45.08 -25.41 -30.60
C SER A 329 -46.44 -24.69 -30.47
N ALA A 330 -46.45 -23.36 -30.65
CA ALA A 330 -47.70 -22.58 -30.66
C ALA A 330 -48.62 -23.01 -31.84
N SER A 331 -48.06 -23.15 -33.05
CA SER A 331 -48.79 -23.61 -34.22
C SER A 331 -49.31 -25.04 -34.02
N MET A 332 -48.50 -25.95 -33.45
CA MET A 332 -48.90 -27.32 -33.14
C MET A 332 -50.01 -27.39 -32.08
N THR A 333 -49.96 -26.52 -31.07
CA THR A 333 -51.04 -26.44 -30.07
C THR A 333 -52.35 -25.97 -30.68
N ALA A 334 -52.32 -24.97 -31.58
CA ALA A 334 -53.51 -24.53 -32.33
C ALA A 334 -54.06 -25.65 -33.20
N GLN A 335 -53.19 -26.38 -33.91
CA GLN A 335 -53.59 -27.52 -34.73
C GLN A 335 -54.21 -28.65 -33.90
N ALA A 336 -53.62 -28.98 -32.75
CA ALA A 336 -54.16 -30.02 -31.86
C ALA A 336 -55.57 -29.69 -31.30
N ASN A 337 -55.85 -28.41 -31.07
CA ASN A 337 -57.11 -27.89 -30.60
C ASN A 337 -58.23 -28.00 -31.78
N GLN A 338 -57.79 -27.78 -33.00
CA GLN A 338 -58.71 -27.93 -34.16
C GLN A 338 -59.14 -29.36 -34.41
N LEU A 339 -58.30 -30.36 -34.12
CA LEU A 339 -58.65 -31.78 -34.26
C LEU A 339 -59.90 -32.18 -33.44
N THR A 340 -60.07 -31.63 -32.25
CA THR A 340 -61.26 -31.89 -31.41
C THR A 340 -62.54 -31.26 -31.97
N GLN A 341 -62.39 -30.06 -32.60
CA GLN A 341 -63.54 -29.45 -33.31
C GLN A 341 -64.00 -30.26 -34.54
N VAL A 342 -63.03 -30.74 -35.33
CA VAL A 342 -63.34 -31.60 -36.48
C VAL A 342 -64.00 -32.91 -36.01
N ALA A 343 -63.54 -33.51 -34.91
CA ALA A 343 -64.18 -34.69 -34.36
C ALA A 343 -65.64 -34.43 -33.89
N LEU A 344 -65.88 -33.23 -33.30
CA LEU A 344 -67.21 -32.82 -32.89
C LEU A 344 -68.20 -32.62 -34.13
N THR A 345 -67.68 -32.03 -35.19
CA THR A 345 -68.46 -31.83 -36.46
C THR A 345 -68.75 -33.12 -37.20
N LEU A 346 -67.94 -34.19 -37.04
CA LEU A 346 -68.19 -35.51 -37.59
C LEU A 346 -69.19 -36.32 -36.77
N LEU A 347 -69.48 -35.91 -35.54
CA LEU A 347 -70.46 -36.55 -34.65
C LEU A 347 -71.86 -35.86 -34.69
N GLN A 348 -71.94 -34.72 -35.34
CA GLN A 348 -73.20 -34.01 -35.65
C GLN A 348 -73.76 -34.44 -37.05
#